data_8a1308d2f6aae5c92a23fc964fcc868b
#
_entry.id   8a1308d2f6aae5c92a23fc964fcc868b
#
_cell.length_a   1.000
_cell.length_b   1.000
_cell.length_c   1.000
_cell.angle_alpha   90.00
_cell.angle_beta   90.00
_cell.angle_gamma   90.00
#
_symmetry.space_group_name_H-M   'P 1'
#
loop_
_entity.id
_entity.type
_entity.pdbx_description
1 polymer ?
#
loop_
_entity_poly.entity_id
_entity_poly.type
_entity_poly.pdbx_seq_one_letter_code
_entity_poly.pdbx_strand_id
1 'polypeptide(L)'
;SISPSEARETYHLENGKLTMVRVWFQVLRPDDMYGAMKDQKKVLDNTVADINQMNGVSAQVAGLSYERYVYVLEITDSFQKSLVVAIVLAFFIVLVALRDIKLSIITIMPVVAITIWLRGGMVLTNTSINLVTVQISSLAIGLGVDYAIHMVQRVREARAENPHASQEQWMSEALDETGNNVAMSAFTDFVGFMVLTLSIMPLFVTFGMIMAIMIMLSFIAAVIMLPALLYQFGDLEGNRPPSTPSFVPEPEEPKPEKLIRKVKKIIKRRNPNPN
;
A
#
# COMPACT_ATOMS: atom_id res chain seq x y z
N SER A 1 -38.54 12.85 -40.75
CA SER A 1 -38.87 11.46 -41.09
C SER A 1 -37.67 10.60 -40.79
N ILE A 2 -37.82 9.69 -39.84
CA ILE A 2 -36.78 8.71 -39.44
C ILE A 2 -36.72 7.69 -40.60
N SER A 3 -35.54 7.34 -41.06
CA SER A 3 -35.37 6.28 -42.06
C SER A 3 -35.74 4.91 -41.50
N PRO A 4 -36.19 3.95 -42.35
CA PRO A 4 -36.56 2.63 -41.85
C PRO A 4 -35.44 1.87 -41.16
N SER A 5 -34.15 2.19 -41.45
CA SER A 5 -32.97 1.66 -40.80
C SER A 5 -32.76 2.27 -39.43
N GLU A 6 -32.92 3.58 -39.27
CA GLU A 6 -32.86 4.26 -37.96
C GLU A 6 -34.00 3.85 -37.03
N ALA A 7 -35.20 3.60 -37.63
CA ALA A 7 -36.34 3.09 -36.90
C ALA A 7 -36.05 1.71 -36.26
N ARG A 8 -35.40 0.80 -37.01
CA ARG A 8 -35.02 -0.52 -36.49
C ARG A 8 -33.93 -0.49 -35.38
N GLU A 9 -33.11 0.54 -35.39
CA GLU A 9 -32.13 0.75 -34.31
C GLU A 9 -32.79 1.37 -33.07
N THR A 10 -33.91 2.06 -33.23
CA THR A 10 -34.57 2.81 -32.15
C THR A 10 -35.68 1.99 -31.42
N TYR A 11 -36.38 1.12 -32.13
CA TYR A 11 -37.42 0.28 -31.51
C TYR A 11 -37.46 -1.13 -32.09
N HIS A 12 -37.82 -2.07 -31.23
CA HIS A 12 -38.00 -3.45 -31.60
C HIS A 12 -39.50 -3.81 -31.49
N LEU A 13 -40.02 -4.40 -32.58
CA LEU A 13 -41.41 -4.86 -32.67
C LEU A 13 -41.42 -6.38 -32.77
N GLU A 14 -42.10 -7.04 -31.87
CA GLU A 14 -42.33 -8.47 -31.90
C GLU A 14 -43.85 -8.73 -32.01
N ASN A 15 -44.29 -9.46 -33.05
CA ASN A 15 -45.69 -9.73 -33.33
C ASN A 15 -46.54 -8.45 -33.42
N GLY A 16 -46.02 -7.35 -33.95
CA GLY A 16 -46.71 -6.08 -34.06
C GLY A 16 -46.84 -5.29 -32.77
N LYS A 17 -46.28 -5.78 -31.66
CA LYS A 17 -46.19 -5.06 -30.38
C LYS A 17 -44.81 -4.48 -30.17
N LEU A 18 -44.77 -3.28 -29.65
CA LEU A 18 -43.53 -2.61 -29.26
C LEU A 18 -42.95 -3.29 -28.02
N THR A 19 -41.80 -3.96 -28.16
CA THR A 19 -41.16 -4.69 -27.07
C THR A 19 -39.93 -3.96 -26.51
N MET A 20 -39.30 -3.11 -27.32
CA MET A 20 -38.14 -2.33 -26.87
C MET A 20 -38.08 -0.97 -27.57
N VAL A 21 -37.74 0.06 -26.82
CA VAL A 21 -37.39 1.39 -27.33
C VAL A 21 -35.99 1.76 -26.84
N ARG A 22 -35.12 2.15 -27.76
CA ARG A 22 -33.80 2.67 -27.44
C ARG A 22 -33.79 4.18 -27.64
N VAL A 23 -33.54 4.89 -26.57
CA VAL A 23 -33.37 6.34 -26.59
C VAL A 23 -31.92 6.70 -26.55
N TRP A 24 -31.44 7.43 -27.54
CA TRP A 24 -30.08 7.92 -27.59
C TRP A 24 -30.02 9.34 -27.05
N PHE A 25 -29.08 9.59 -26.12
CA PHE A 25 -28.74 10.95 -25.72
C PHE A 25 -27.24 11.15 -25.77
N GLN A 26 -26.86 12.30 -26.28
CA GLN A 26 -25.48 12.71 -26.32
C GLN A 26 -25.17 13.50 -25.06
N VAL A 27 -24.17 13.03 -24.33
CA VAL A 27 -23.65 13.75 -23.17
C VAL A 27 -22.62 14.75 -23.64
N LEU A 28 -22.88 16.03 -23.43
CA LEU A 28 -21.89 17.08 -23.64
C LEU A 28 -20.73 16.86 -22.67
N ARG A 29 -19.50 16.96 -23.14
CA ARG A 29 -18.30 16.91 -22.29
C ARG A 29 -18.09 18.28 -21.66
N PRO A 30 -18.41 18.48 -20.39
CA PRO A 30 -18.02 19.69 -19.67
C PRO A 30 -16.55 19.62 -19.26
N ASP A 31 -15.96 20.75 -18.96
CA ASP A 31 -14.59 20.87 -18.49
C ASP A 31 -14.37 20.12 -17.15
N ASP A 32 -15.42 20.06 -16.30
CA ASP A 32 -15.47 19.17 -15.12
C ASP A 32 -16.28 17.89 -15.44
N MET A 33 -15.58 16.93 -16.03
CA MET A 33 -16.20 15.69 -16.48
C MET A 33 -16.72 14.85 -15.29
N TYR A 34 -16.10 14.92 -14.13
CA TYR A 34 -16.46 14.07 -12.98
C TYR A 34 -17.74 14.56 -12.26
N GLY A 35 -17.83 15.86 -11.96
CA GLY A 35 -18.99 16.46 -11.33
C GLY A 35 -20.25 16.35 -12.19
N ALA A 36 -20.13 16.71 -13.46
CA ALA A 36 -21.23 16.62 -14.39
C ALA A 36 -21.70 15.19 -14.65
N MET A 37 -20.80 14.21 -14.74
CA MET A 37 -21.18 12.81 -14.87
C MET A 37 -21.91 12.27 -13.61
N LYS A 38 -21.54 12.75 -12.43
CA LYS A 38 -22.22 12.38 -11.19
C LYS A 38 -23.67 12.88 -11.17
N ASP A 39 -23.90 14.12 -11.58
CA ASP A 39 -25.23 14.70 -11.64
C ASP A 39 -26.07 14.04 -12.74
N GLN A 40 -25.48 13.77 -13.91
CA GLN A 40 -26.14 13.06 -14.99
C GLN A 40 -26.52 11.63 -14.59
N LYS A 41 -25.63 10.89 -13.91
CA LYS A 41 -25.97 9.57 -13.38
C LYS A 41 -27.17 9.63 -12.46
N LYS A 42 -27.20 10.59 -11.52
CA LYS A 42 -28.32 10.76 -10.60
C LYS A 42 -29.63 11.04 -11.32
N VAL A 43 -29.62 11.89 -12.34
CA VAL A 43 -30.82 12.18 -13.17
C VAL A 43 -31.26 10.94 -13.93
N LEU A 44 -30.33 10.20 -14.56
CA LEU A 44 -30.64 8.98 -15.30
C LEU A 44 -31.18 7.88 -14.40
N ASP A 45 -30.56 7.64 -13.24
CA ASP A 45 -31.02 6.63 -12.29
C ASP A 45 -32.41 6.95 -11.76
N ASN A 46 -32.72 8.21 -11.44
CA ASN A 46 -34.04 8.64 -11.03
C ASN A 46 -35.08 8.45 -12.15
N THR A 47 -34.73 8.85 -13.37
CA THR A 47 -35.62 8.68 -14.54
C THR A 47 -35.91 7.21 -14.80
N VAL A 48 -34.89 6.34 -14.73
CA VAL A 48 -35.07 4.88 -14.87
C VAL A 48 -35.91 4.31 -13.72
N ALA A 49 -35.70 4.78 -12.48
CA ALA A 49 -36.51 4.37 -11.35
C ALA A 49 -37.99 4.75 -11.52
N ASP A 50 -38.27 5.97 -12.00
CA ASP A 50 -39.65 6.44 -12.27
C ASP A 50 -40.29 5.61 -13.38
N ILE A 51 -39.58 5.29 -14.47
CA ILE A 51 -40.08 4.44 -15.55
C ILE A 51 -40.38 3.02 -15.05
N ASN A 52 -39.49 2.46 -14.23
CA ASN A 52 -39.62 1.10 -13.68
C ASN A 52 -40.80 0.97 -12.67
N GLN A 53 -41.35 2.09 -12.17
CA GLN A 53 -42.59 2.09 -11.37
C GLN A 53 -43.86 1.97 -12.24
N MET A 54 -43.71 2.19 -13.56
CA MET A 54 -44.86 2.03 -14.47
C MET A 54 -45.15 0.54 -14.73
N ASN A 55 -46.42 0.14 -14.64
CA ASN A 55 -46.78 -1.25 -14.85
C ASN A 55 -46.46 -1.75 -16.27
N GLY A 56 -45.67 -2.82 -16.36
CA GLY A 56 -45.39 -3.49 -17.63
C GLY A 56 -44.26 -2.88 -18.45
N VAL A 57 -43.50 -1.94 -17.86
CA VAL A 57 -42.35 -1.32 -18.52
C VAL A 57 -41.10 -1.52 -17.64
N SER A 58 -39.97 -1.88 -18.23
CA SER A 58 -38.66 -1.90 -17.58
C SER A 58 -37.65 -1.09 -18.39
N ALA A 59 -36.92 -0.22 -17.74
CA ALA A 59 -35.90 0.59 -18.35
C ALA A 59 -34.52 0.28 -17.74
N GLN A 60 -33.49 0.38 -18.57
CA GLN A 60 -32.09 0.26 -18.18
C GLN A 60 -31.26 1.29 -18.92
N VAL A 61 -30.26 1.86 -18.26
CA VAL A 61 -29.24 2.69 -18.94
C VAL A 61 -28.17 1.76 -19.46
N ALA A 62 -27.87 1.84 -20.75
CA ALA A 62 -26.79 1.11 -21.41
C ALA A 62 -25.92 2.06 -22.23
N GLY A 63 -24.63 1.80 -22.27
CA GLY A 63 -23.69 2.55 -23.09
C GLY A 63 -22.30 2.59 -22.48
N LEU A 64 -21.29 2.49 -23.34
CA LEU A 64 -19.89 2.44 -22.93
C LEU A 64 -19.46 3.62 -22.04
N SER A 65 -19.97 4.81 -22.30
CA SER A 65 -19.67 5.99 -21.48
C SER A 65 -20.26 5.92 -20.09
N TYR A 66 -21.51 5.45 -19.98
CA TYR A 66 -22.19 5.25 -18.70
C TYR A 66 -21.54 4.12 -17.89
N GLU A 67 -21.27 2.99 -18.52
CA GLU A 67 -20.61 1.85 -17.88
C GLU A 67 -19.20 2.22 -17.38
N ARG A 68 -18.40 2.92 -18.18
CA ARG A 68 -17.10 3.42 -17.73
C ARG A 68 -17.20 4.35 -16.53
N TYR A 69 -18.20 5.22 -16.54
CA TYR A 69 -18.40 6.15 -15.45
C TYR A 69 -18.83 5.45 -14.15
N VAL A 70 -19.81 4.54 -14.23
CA VAL A 70 -20.23 3.71 -13.09
C VAL A 70 -19.05 2.92 -12.54
N TYR A 71 -18.26 2.31 -13.43
CA TYR A 71 -17.06 1.56 -13.08
C TYR A 71 -16.04 2.42 -12.32
N VAL A 72 -15.76 3.66 -12.80
CA VAL A 72 -14.85 4.58 -12.10
C VAL A 72 -15.38 4.99 -10.74
N LEU A 73 -16.68 5.24 -10.61
CA LEU A 73 -17.31 5.57 -9.32
C LEU A 73 -17.21 4.41 -8.32
N GLU A 74 -17.56 3.19 -8.75
CA GLU A 74 -17.54 2.00 -7.90
C GLU A 74 -16.11 1.65 -7.49
N ILE A 75 -15.15 1.76 -8.42
CA ILE A 75 -13.74 1.59 -8.09
C ILE A 75 -13.28 2.62 -7.06
N THR A 76 -13.64 3.89 -7.24
CA THR A 76 -13.22 4.96 -6.32
C THR A 76 -13.81 4.76 -4.91
N ASP A 77 -15.07 4.37 -4.81
CA ASP A 77 -15.72 4.09 -3.53
C ASP A 77 -15.14 2.84 -2.87
N SER A 78 -15.00 1.76 -3.64
CA SER A 78 -14.39 0.51 -3.18
C SER A 78 -12.94 0.71 -2.74
N PHE A 79 -12.19 1.57 -3.45
CA PHE A 79 -10.84 1.93 -3.10
C PHE A 79 -10.74 2.63 -1.75
N GLN A 80 -11.60 3.61 -1.49
CA GLN A 80 -11.56 4.30 -0.19
C GLN A 80 -11.84 3.34 0.96
N LYS A 81 -12.81 2.45 0.80
CA LYS A 81 -13.13 1.41 1.78
C LYS A 81 -11.97 0.44 1.99
N SER A 82 -11.38 -0.05 0.90
CA SER A 82 -10.24 -0.97 0.93
C SER A 82 -9.02 -0.35 1.61
N LEU A 83 -8.75 0.94 1.38
CA LEU A 83 -7.66 1.66 1.99
C LEU A 83 -7.80 1.75 3.51
N VAL A 84 -9.01 2.08 3.99
CA VAL A 84 -9.28 2.11 5.44
C VAL A 84 -9.08 0.72 6.05
N VAL A 85 -9.61 -0.31 5.41
CA VAL A 85 -9.44 -1.70 5.85
C VAL A 85 -7.96 -2.09 5.86
N ALA A 86 -7.20 -1.73 4.83
CA ALA A 86 -5.76 -2.03 4.75
C ALA A 86 -4.98 -1.35 5.89
N ILE A 87 -5.26 -0.08 6.21
CA ILE A 87 -4.61 0.64 7.31
C ILE A 87 -4.98 0.00 8.66
N VAL A 88 -6.24 -0.38 8.86
CA VAL A 88 -6.68 -1.05 10.10
C VAL A 88 -6.01 -2.40 10.25
N LEU A 89 -5.95 -3.21 9.20
CA LEU A 89 -5.25 -4.51 9.23
C LEU A 89 -3.75 -4.32 9.47
N ALA A 90 -3.11 -3.35 8.80
CA ALA A 90 -1.71 -3.00 9.01
C ALA A 90 -1.46 -2.61 10.48
N PHE A 91 -2.34 -1.81 11.09
CA PHE A 91 -2.24 -1.47 12.50
C PHE A 91 -2.32 -2.70 13.40
N PHE A 92 -3.23 -3.64 13.14
CA PHE A 92 -3.33 -4.88 13.92
C PHE A 92 -2.09 -5.77 13.76
N ILE A 93 -1.53 -5.87 12.55
CA ILE A 93 -0.28 -6.60 12.32
C ILE A 93 0.86 -5.99 13.13
N VAL A 94 1.02 -4.66 13.07
CA VAL A 94 2.02 -3.92 13.84
C VAL A 94 1.80 -4.11 15.34
N LEU A 95 0.54 -4.08 15.81
CA LEU A 95 0.19 -4.27 17.21
C LEU A 95 0.57 -5.68 17.72
N VAL A 96 0.33 -6.70 16.92
CA VAL A 96 0.74 -8.09 17.24
C VAL A 96 2.26 -8.22 17.25
N ALA A 97 2.96 -7.58 16.29
CA ALA A 97 4.40 -7.63 16.19
C ALA A 97 5.09 -6.89 17.35
N LEU A 98 4.63 -5.69 17.69
CA LEU A 98 5.26 -4.84 18.69
C LEU A 98 4.70 -5.05 20.11
N ARG A 99 3.48 -5.57 20.24
CA ARG A 99 2.77 -5.79 21.51
C ARG A 99 2.68 -4.55 22.42
N ASP A 100 2.68 -3.37 21.80
CA ASP A 100 2.59 -2.07 22.45
C ASP A 100 1.73 -1.15 21.61
N ILE A 101 0.62 -0.67 22.16
CA ILE A 101 -0.36 0.15 21.45
C ILE A 101 0.24 1.50 21.07
N LYS A 102 0.97 2.14 21.99
CA LYS A 102 1.58 3.47 21.76
C LYS A 102 2.59 3.41 20.62
N LEU A 103 3.46 2.43 20.68
CA LEU A 103 4.50 2.20 19.68
C LEU A 103 3.88 1.84 18.32
N SER A 104 2.81 1.04 18.31
CA SER A 104 2.11 0.68 17.08
C SER A 104 1.44 1.87 16.40
N ILE A 105 0.84 2.78 17.17
CA ILE A 105 0.28 4.03 16.63
C ILE A 105 1.38 4.88 15.99
N ILE A 106 2.52 5.04 16.67
CA ILE A 106 3.66 5.81 16.15
C ILE A 106 4.19 5.17 14.85
N THR A 107 4.31 3.84 14.83
CA THR A 107 4.83 3.09 13.68
C THR A 107 3.94 3.19 12.45
N ILE A 108 2.62 3.28 12.61
CA ILE A 108 1.69 3.38 11.48
C ILE A 108 1.57 4.81 10.93
N MET A 109 1.93 5.85 11.69
CA MET A 109 1.82 7.24 11.26
C MET A 109 2.55 7.56 9.95
N PRO A 110 3.81 7.15 9.73
CA PRO A 110 4.49 7.36 8.46
C PRO A 110 3.75 6.73 7.28
N VAL A 111 3.18 5.55 7.47
CA VAL A 111 2.43 4.82 6.43
C VAL A 111 1.16 5.58 6.02
N VAL A 112 0.45 6.14 7.00
CA VAL A 112 -0.71 7.01 6.73
C VAL A 112 -0.27 8.29 6.00
N ALA A 113 0.84 8.90 6.41
CA ALA A 113 1.38 10.10 5.75
C ALA A 113 1.73 9.83 4.28
N ILE A 114 2.39 8.72 3.96
CA ILE A 114 2.72 8.31 2.60
C ILE A 114 1.46 8.18 1.75
N THR A 115 0.41 7.58 2.32
CA THR A 115 -0.88 7.41 1.64
C THR A 115 -1.53 8.77 1.30
N ILE A 116 -1.43 9.74 2.20
CA ILE A 116 -1.91 11.12 1.97
C ILE A 116 -1.04 11.80 0.90
N TRP A 117 0.28 11.67 0.97
CA TRP A 117 1.20 12.25 -0.01
C TRP A 117 0.99 11.69 -1.41
N LEU A 118 0.71 10.39 -1.53
CA LEU A 118 0.35 9.78 -2.82
C LEU A 118 -0.87 10.48 -3.43
N ARG A 119 -1.94 10.64 -2.65
CA ARG A 119 -3.15 11.32 -3.13
C ARG A 119 -2.89 12.76 -3.51
N GLY A 120 -2.14 13.50 -2.67
CA GLY A 120 -1.71 14.85 -2.98
C GLY A 120 -0.92 14.94 -4.28
N GLY A 121 0.02 14.02 -4.49
CA GLY A 121 0.81 13.90 -5.70
C GLY A 121 -0.04 13.60 -6.94
N MET A 122 -1.04 12.72 -6.83
CA MET A 122 -1.98 12.43 -7.93
C MET A 122 -2.80 13.66 -8.32
N VAL A 123 -3.27 14.45 -7.36
CA VAL A 123 -3.98 15.70 -7.63
C VAL A 123 -3.07 16.71 -8.34
N LEU A 124 -1.84 16.89 -7.86
CA LEU A 124 -0.87 17.82 -8.46
C LEU A 124 -0.45 17.44 -9.88
N THR A 125 -0.40 16.13 -10.18
CA THR A 125 -0.02 15.62 -11.50
C THR A 125 -1.20 15.39 -12.43
N ASN A 126 -2.43 15.75 -12.03
CA ASN A 126 -3.67 15.43 -12.76
C ASN A 126 -3.80 13.94 -13.13
N THR A 127 -3.24 13.06 -12.30
CA THR A 127 -3.32 11.62 -12.52
C THR A 127 -4.67 11.10 -12.06
N SER A 128 -5.43 10.51 -12.97
CA SER A 128 -6.76 9.96 -12.66
C SER A 128 -6.67 8.72 -11.77
N ILE A 129 -7.63 8.60 -10.85
CA ILE A 129 -7.84 7.36 -10.10
C ILE A 129 -8.31 6.29 -11.09
N ASN A 130 -7.59 5.18 -11.15
CA ASN A 130 -7.90 4.02 -11.97
C ASN A 130 -7.53 2.73 -11.21
N LEU A 131 -7.85 1.58 -11.77
CA LEU A 131 -7.56 0.28 -11.14
C LEU A 131 -6.09 0.11 -10.72
N VAL A 132 -5.17 0.69 -11.48
CA VAL A 132 -3.72 0.61 -11.20
C VAL A 132 -3.34 1.45 -10.00
N THR A 133 -3.78 2.70 -9.96
CA THR A 133 -3.45 3.61 -8.85
C THR A 133 -4.07 3.17 -7.53
N VAL A 134 -5.21 2.45 -7.59
CA VAL A 134 -5.84 1.80 -6.43
C VAL A 134 -4.97 0.69 -5.87
N GLN A 135 -4.46 -0.20 -6.71
CA GLN A 135 -3.58 -1.30 -6.30
C GLN A 135 -2.27 -0.79 -5.70
N ILE A 136 -1.69 0.27 -6.28
CA ILE A 136 -0.46 0.89 -5.79
C ILE A 136 -0.59 1.33 -4.33
N SER A 137 -1.72 1.94 -3.96
CA SER A 137 -1.91 2.41 -2.59
C SER A 137 -1.93 1.27 -1.57
N SER A 138 -2.54 0.14 -1.90
CA SER A 138 -2.56 -1.04 -1.02
C SER A 138 -1.17 -1.66 -0.88
N LEU A 139 -0.41 -1.76 -1.98
CA LEU A 139 0.97 -2.25 -1.97
C LEU A 139 1.90 -1.32 -1.18
N ALA A 140 1.74 -0.01 -1.34
CA ALA A 140 2.54 0.98 -0.63
C ALA A 140 2.36 0.91 0.90
N ILE A 141 1.14 0.63 1.37
CA ILE A 141 0.87 0.40 2.80
C ILE A 141 1.68 -0.81 3.28
N GLY A 142 1.63 -1.94 2.56
CA GLY A 142 2.35 -3.16 2.94
C GLY A 142 3.87 -2.93 3.02
N LEU A 143 4.48 -2.40 1.97
CA LEU A 143 5.92 -2.11 1.94
C LEU A 143 6.34 -1.07 2.99
N GLY A 144 5.52 -0.04 3.19
CA GLY A 144 5.81 0.99 4.20
C GLY A 144 5.77 0.45 5.63
N VAL A 145 4.86 -0.48 5.92
CA VAL A 145 4.76 -1.14 7.23
C VAL A 145 5.99 -2.00 7.51
N ASP A 146 6.48 -2.74 6.52
CA ASP A 146 7.65 -3.61 6.69
C ASP A 146 8.90 -2.81 7.08
N TYR A 147 9.20 -1.73 6.37
CA TYR A 147 10.33 -0.86 6.70
C TYR A 147 10.20 -0.23 8.10
N ALA A 148 8.97 0.17 8.47
CA ALA A 148 8.70 0.74 9.77
C ALA A 148 8.85 -0.28 10.92
N ILE A 149 8.36 -1.51 10.75
CA ILE A 149 8.50 -2.58 11.74
C ILE A 149 9.97 -2.89 11.98
N HIS A 150 10.76 -3.09 10.93
CA HIS A 150 12.18 -3.40 11.05
C HIS A 150 12.94 -2.31 11.81
N MET A 151 12.68 -1.05 11.51
CA MET A 151 13.31 0.07 12.19
C MET A 151 12.94 0.12 13.68
N VAL A 152 11.64 -0.02 14.01
CA VAL A 152 11.20 0.00 15.42
C VAL A 152 11.73 -1.19 16.22
N GLN A 153 11.77 -2.38 15.61
CA GLN A 153 12.33 -3.56 16.25
C GLN A 153 13.80 -3.35 16.58
N ARG A 154 14.60 -2.79 15.67
CA ARG A 154 16.02 -2.53 15.93
C ARG A 154 16.23 -1.49 17.04
N VAL A 155 15.43 -0.42 17.06
CA VAL A 155 15.48 0.55 18.19
C VAL A 155 15.19 -0.13 19.53
N ARG A 156 14.23 -1.07 19.56
CA ARG A 156 13.93 -1.84 20.77
C ARG A 156 15.06 -2.80 21.16
N GLU A 157 15.72 -3.41 20.20
CA GLU A 157 16.88 -4.28 20.41
C GLU A 157 18.06 -3.47 20.95
N ALA A 158 18.41 -2.35 20.32
CA ALA A 158 19.47 -1.44 20.78
C ALA A 158 19.24 -0.97 22.23
N ARG A 159 17.97 -0.68 22.58
CA ARG A 159 17.59 -0.36 23.95
C ARG A 159 17.78 -1.55 24.92
N ALA A 160 17.46 -2.76 24.48
CA ALA A 160 17.62 -3.96 25.29
C ALA A 160 19.09 -4.33 25.52
N GLU A 161 19.94 -4.10 24.50
CA GLU A 161 21.39 -4.33 24.55
C GLU A 161 22.08 -3.32 25.46
N ASN A 162 21.70 -2.04 25.38
CA ASN A 162 22.29 -0.93 26.12
C ASN A 162 21.25 -0.10 26.91
N PRO A 163 20.67 -0.61 27.99
CA PRO A 163 19.57 0.05 28.71
C PRO A 163 19.93 1.43 29.29
N HIS A 164 21.22 1.70 29.50
CA HIS A 164 21.73 2.95 30.08
C HIS A 164 22.15 3.97 29.03
N ALA A 165 22.11 3.63 27.74
CA ALA A 165 22.40 4.56 26.65
C ALA A 165 21.29 5.61 26.50
N SER A 166 21.61 6.72 25.86
CA SER A 166 20.60 7.74 25.53
C SER A 166 19.70 7.29 24.38
N GLN A 167 18.53 7.88 24.29
CA GLN A 167 17.59 7.63 23.19
C GLN A 167 18.22 7.92 21.82
N GLU A 168 19.08 8.93 21.75
CA GLU A 168 19.83 9.28 20.54
C GLU A 168 20.80 8.17 20.13
N GLN A 169 21.46 7.52 21.09
CA GLN A 169 22.37 6.41 20.82
C GLN A 169 21.62 5.20 20.29
N TRP A 170 20.47 4.82 20.87
CA TRP A 170 19.64 3.74 20.35
C TRP A 170 19.16 4.00 18.91
N MET A 171 18.78 5.26 18.64
CA MET A 171 18.35 5.67 17.31
C MET A 171 19.51 5.60 16.29
N SER A 172 20.68 6.12 16.67
CA SER A 172 21.87 6.09 15.81
C SER A 172 22.29 4.66 15.50
N GLU A 173 22.33 3.80 16.51
CA GLU A 173 22.67 2.38 16.34
C GLU A 173 21.65 1.67 15.43
N ALA A 174 20.36 1.92 15.61
CA ALA A 174 19.32 1.35 14.75
C ALA A 174 19.45 1.84 13.30
N LEU A 175 19.80 3.11 13.08
CA LEU A 175 19.99 3.67 11.74
C LEU A 175 21.25 3.09 11.08
N ASP A 176 22.35 2.94 11.82
CA ASP A 176 23.60 2.43 11.28
C ASP A 176 23.50 0.96 10.85
N GLU A 177 22.81 0.13 11.64
CA GLU A 177 22.73 -1.31 11.36
C GLU A 177 21.55 -1.66 10.45
N THR A 178 20.34 -1.18 10.78
CA THR A 178 19.13 -1.54 10.03
C THR A 178 18.86 -0.58 8.89
N GLY A 179 19.21 0.69 9.02
CA GLY A 179 19.01 1.68 7.97
C GLY A 179 19.66 1.28 6.66
N ASN A 180 20.89 0.72 6.70
CA ASN A 180 21.57 0.24 5.51
C ASN A 180 20.85 -0.98 4.88
N ASN A 181 20.38 -1.92 5.68
CA ASN A 181 19.64 -3.09 5.20
C ASN A 181 18.30 -2.69 4.57
N VAL A 182 17.57 -1.78 5.22
CA VAL A 182 16.31 -1.22 4.68
C VAL A 182 16.58 -0.42 3.41
N ALA A 183 17.68 0.33 3.32
CA ALA A 183 18.09 1.05 2.11
C ALA A 183 18.37 0.10 0.94
N MET A 184 19.07 -1.01 1.18
CA MET A 184 19.36 -2.01 0.15
C MET A 184 18.09 -2.70 -0.33
N SER A 185 17.16 -3.04 0.58
CA SER A 185 15.86 -3.60 0.23
C SER A 185 15.04 -2.60 -0.60
N ALA A 186 14.92 -1.36 -0.13
CA ALA A 186 14.19 -0.31 -0.84
C ALA A 186 14.80 -0.02 -2.23
N PHE A 187 16.12 -0.05 -2.35
CA PHE A 187 16.81 0.12 -3.63
C PHE A 187 16.52 -1.04 -4.59
N THR A 188 16.53 -2.26 -4.09
CA THR A 188 16.19 -3.45 -4.90
C THR A 188 14.77 -3.39 -5.41
N ASP A 189 13.81 -3.05 -4.55
CA ASP A 189 12.41 -2.88 -4.90
C ASP A 189 12.23 -1.73 -5.91
N PHE A 190 12.89 -0.59 -5.68
CA PHE A 190 12.89 0.55 -6.58
C PHE A 190 13.36 0.16 -7.98
N VAL A 191 14.51 -0.51 -8.10
CA VAL A 191 15.04 -0.98 -9.39
C VAL A 191 14.08 -1.98 -10.03
N GLY A 192 13.53 -2.92 -9.25
CA GLY A 192 12.56 -3.90 -9.74
C GLY A 192 11.34 -3.25 -10.39
N PHE A 193 10.76 -2.24 -9.73
CA PHE A 193 9.61 -1.51 -10.30
C PHE A 193 10.02 -0.57 -11.43
N MET A 194 11.22 0.01 -11.41
CA MET A 194 11.72 0.83 -12.52
C MET A 194 11.89 0.01 -13.81
N VAL A 195 12.17 -1.28 -13.76
CA VAL A 195 12.21 -2.14 -14.96
C VAL A 195 10.87 -2.17 -15.68
N LEU A 196 9.74 -2.04 -14.97
CA LEU A 196 8.42 -1.99 -15.59
C LEU A 196 8.22 -0.75 -16.49
N THR A 197 9.00 0.31 -16.27
CA THR A 197 8.93 1.52 -17.12
C THR A 197 9.47 1.29 -18.53
N LEU A 198 10.20 0.21 -18.76
CA LEU A 198 10.68 -0.21 -20.08
C LEU A 198 9.62 -0.96 -20.88
N SER A 199 8.43 -1.20 -20.31
CA SER A 199 7.33 -1.91 -20.98
C SER A 199 6.76 -1.07 -22.13
N ILE A 200 6.31 -1.74 -23.20
CA ILE A 200 5.57 -1.13 -24.30
C ILE A 200 4.15 -0.72 -23.87
N MET A 201 3.62 -1.34 -22.79
CA MET A 201 2.26 -1.07 -22.32
C MET A 201 2.25 0.13 -21.34
N PRO A 202 1.55 1.23 -21.66
CA PRO A 202 1.50 2.44 -20.81
C PRO A 202 1.06 2.17 -19.38
N LEU A 203 0.23 1.14 -19.19
CA LEU A 203 -0.26 0.71 -17.88
C LEU A 203 0.90 0.32 -16.95
N PHE A 204 1.82 -0.52 -17.43
CA PHE A 204 2.99 -0.96 -16.65
C PHE A 204 4.00 0.15 -16.44
N VAL A 205 4.17 1.04 -17.42
CA VAL A 205 5.02 2.23 -17.28
C VAL A 205 4.55 3.10 -16.12
N THR A 206 3.26 3.44 -16.11
CA THR A 206 2.65 4.26 -15.05
C THR A 206 2.72 3.55 -13.70
N PHE A 207 2.41 2.25 -13.66
CA PHE A 207 2.49 1.44 -12.44
C PHE A 207 3.92 1.43 -11.87
N GLY A 208 4.90 1.10 -12.69
CA GLY A 208 6.31 1.02 -12.28
C GLY A 208 6.85 2.35 -11.76
N MET A 209 6.54 3.45 -12.46
CA MET A 209 6.98 4.79 -12.04
C MET A 209 6.38 5.21 -10.69
N ILE A 210 5.07 5.06 -10.52
CA ILE A 210 4.41 5.47 -9.28
C ILE A 210 4.88 4.57 -8.13
N MET A 211 5.00 3.25 -8.34
CA MET A 211 5.52 2.32 -7.33
C MET A 211 6.95 2.66 -6.91
N ALA A 212 7.85 2.95 -7.86
CA ALA A 212 9.22 3.35 -7.54
C ALA A 212 9.26 4.62 -6.67
N ILE A 213 8.45 5.64 -7.00
CA ILE A 213 8.32 6.85 -6.18
C ILE A 213 7.80 6.51 -4.78
N MET A 214 6.78 5.64 -4.68
CA MET A 214 6.20 5.25 -3.39
C MET A 214 7.18 4.50 -2.49
N ILE A 215 8.01 3.62 -3.06
CA ILE A 215 9.06 2.90 -2.32
C ILE A 215 10.07 3.90 -1.75
N MET A 216 10.51 4.86 -2.55
CA MET A 216 11.43 5.89 -2.06
C MET A 216 10.81 6.76 -0.96
N LEU A 217 9.55 7.16 -1.09
CA LEU A 217 8.84 7.88 -0.04
C LEU A 217 8.68 7.05 1.23
N SER A 218 8.38 5.75 1.10
CA SER A 218 8.27 4.81 2.23
C SER A 218 9.61 4.64 2.96
N PHE A 219 10.69 4.52 2.22
CA PHE A 219 12.04 4.47 2.77
C PHE A 219 12.39 5.76 3.53
N ILE A 220 12.17 6.93 2.92
CA ILE A 220 12.42 8.23 3.55
C ILE A 220 11.59 8.38 4.83
N ALA A 221 10.33 7.97 4.79
CA ALA A 221 9.44 8.05 5.95
C ALA A 221 9.89 7.09 7.07
N ALA A 222 10.38 5.90 6.75
CA ALA A 222 10.88 4.94 7.73
C ALA A 222 12.22 5.37 8.35
N VAL A 223 13.11 6.02 7.59
CA VAL A 223 14.47 6.39 8.05
C VAL A 223 14.51 7.78 8.69
N ILE A 224 13.64 8.70 8.26
CA ILE A 224 13.65 10.09 8.76
C ILE A 224 12.45 10.35 9.66
N MET A 225 11.23 10.13 9.16
CA MET A 225 10.02 10.51 9.88
C MET A 225 9.78 9.62 11.10
N LEU A 226 9.97 8.31 10.97
CA LEU A 226 9.72 7.38 12.06
C LEU A 226 10.66 7.56 13.26
N PRO A 227 12.00 7.68 13.09
CA PRO A 227 12.89 8.00 14.20
C PRO A 227 12.55 9.32 14.87
N ALA A 228 12.18 10.36 14.11
CA ALA A 228 11.77 11.63 14.68
C ALA A 228 10.49 11.51 15.54
N LEU A 229 9.51 10.74 15.08
CA LEU A 229 8.29 10.46 15.84
C LEU A 229 8.56 9.62 17.09
N LEU A 230 9.44 8.62 16.99
CA LEU A 230 9.87 7.81 18.12
C LEU A 230 10.61 8.64 19.16
N TYR A 231 11.47 9.55 18.72
CA TYR A 231 12.19 10.47 19.61
C TYR A 231 11.23 11.38 20.37
N GLN A 232 10.25 11.93 19.69
CA GLN A 232 9.35 12.92 20.29
C GLN A 232 8.22 12.29 21.12
N PHE A 233 7.69 11.17 20.69
CA PHE A 233 6.47 10.57 21.28
C PHE A 233 6.67 9.16 21.81
N GLY A 234 7.80 8.52 21.52
CA GLY A 234 8.04 7.09 21.80
C GLY A 234 8.11 6.75 23.30
N ASP A 235 8.41 7.72 24.16
CA ASP A 235 8.61 7.51 25.60
C ASP A 235 9.44 6.24 25.89
N LEU A 236 10.54 6.13 25.16
CA LEU A 236 11.42 4.96 25.23
C LEU A 236 12.16 4.88 26.57
N GLU A 237 12.16 5.94 27.37
CA GLU A 237 12.77 6.00 28.71
C GLU A 237 11.89 5.41 29.81
N GLY A 238 10.61 5.14 29.54
CA GLY A 238 9.68 4.54 30.52
C GLY A 238 10.14 3.18 31.03
N ASN A 239 10.10 3.02 32.34
CA ASN A 239 10.73 2.03 33.22
C ASN A 239 10.27 0.57 33.08
N ARG A 240 9.86 0.11 31.89
CA ARG A 240 9.54 -1.30 31.65
C ARG A 240 10.57 -1.91 30.69
N PRO A 241 11.35 -2.92 31.12
CA PRO A 241 12.15 -3.69 30.19
C PRO A 241 11.20 -4.27 29.12
N PRO A 242 11.53 -4.21 27.82
CA PRO A 242 10.74 -4.88 26.81
C PRO A 242 10.62 -6.35 27.21
N SER A 243 9.39 -6.88 27.21
CA SER A 243 9.21 -8.32 27.28
C SER A 243 10.00 -8.89 26.09
N THR A 244 11.15 -9.46 26.38
CA THR A 244 12.01 -10.12 25.41
C THR A 244 11.15 -11.05 24.55
N PRO A 245 11.09 -10.87 23.22
CA PRO A 245 10.73 -12.01 22.40
C PRO A 245 11.74 -13.10 22.76
N SER A 246 11.28 -14.30 22.98
CA SER A 246 12.15 -15.46 23.13
C SER A 246 12.89 -15.67 21.80
N PHE A 247 13.91 -14.87 21.58
CA PHE A 247 14.88 -15.08 20.53
C PHE A 247 15.68 -16.31 21.00
N VAL A 248 15.59 -17.36 20.24
CA VAL A 248 16.48 -18.51 20.37
C VAL A 248 17.88 -17.93 20.19
N PRO A 249 18.75 -17.96 21.20
CA PRO A 249 20.09 -17.42 21.05
C PRO A 249 20.75 -18.17 19.89
N GLU A 250 21.18 -17.41 18.90
CA GLU A 250 22.08 -17.92 17.88
C GLU A 250 23.24 -18.62 18.61
N PRO A 251 23.61 -19.84 18.25
CA PRO A 251 24.62 -20.57 18.99
C PRO A 251 25.88 -19.70 19.03
N GLU A 252 26.28 -19.25 20.22
CA GLU A 252 27.51 -18.47 20.43
C GLU A 252 28.63 -19.12 19.61
N GLU A 253 29.16 -18.39 18.62
CA GLU A 253 30.39 -18.83 17.96
C GLU A 253 31.43 -19.11 19.05
N PRO A 254 31.96 -20.32 19.13
CA PRO A 254 32.84 -20.67 20.22
C PRO A 254 34.05 -19.75 20.19
N LYS A 255 34.23 -18.95 21.26
CA LYS A 255 35.36 -18.02 21.42
C LYS A 255 36.65 -18.68 20.92
N PRO A 256 37.44 -17.99 20.13
CA PRO A 256 38.62 -18.57 19.45
C PRO A 256 39.54 -19.38 20.37
N GLU A 257 39.61 -19.05 21.65
CA GLU A 257 40.30 -19.85 22.65
C GLU A 257 39.75 -21.27 22.85
N LYS A 258 38.41 -21.45 22.82
CA LYS A 258 37.82 -22.77 22.96
C LYS A 258 38.06 -23.62 21.71
N LEU A 259 38.08 -22.99 20.53
CA LEU A 259 38.42 -23.66 19.27
C LEU A 259 39.90 -24.09 19.24
N ILE A 260 40.79 -23.22 19.65
CA ILE A 260 42.24 -23.51 19.75
C ILE A 260 42.50 -24.66 20.74
N ARG A 261 41.83 -24.66 21.90
CA ARG A 261 41.93 -25.78 22.86
C ARG A 261 41.41 -27.10 22.27
N LYS A 262 40.30 -27.05 21.50
CA LYS A 262 39.73 -28.25 20.88
C LYS A 262 40.63 -28.80 19.78
N VAL A 263 41.21 -27.91 18.96
CA VAL A 263 42.18 -28.28 17.90
C VAL A 263 43.47 -28.83 18.51
N LYS A 264 44.01 -28.20 19.53
CA LYS A 264 45.21 -28.72 20.24
C LYS A 264 44.93 -30.10 20.85
N LYS A 265 43.73 -30.37 21.38
CA LYS A 265 43.35 -31.68 21.96
C LYS A 265 43.24 -32.77 20.87
N ILE A 266 42.79 -32.41 19.68
CA ILE A 266 42.66 -33.32 18.53
C ILE A 266 44.06 -33.65 17.96
N ILE A 267 44.95 -32.65 17.82
CA ILE A 267 46.32 -32.83 17.35
C ILE A 267 47.12 -33.71 18.32
N LYS A 268 46.95 -33.50 19.65
CA LYS A 268 47.62 -34.30 20.67
C LYS A 268 47.13 -35.76 20.72
N ARG A 269 45.88 -36.04 20.31
CA ARG A 269 45.35 -37.41 20.19
C ARG A 269 45.83 -38.13 18.91
N ARG A 270 46.15 -37.38 17.86
CA ARG A 270 46.57 -37.93 16.57
C ARG A 270 48.08 -38.19 16.48
N ASN A 271 48.86 -37.60 17.39
CA ASN A 271 50.30 -37.80 17.46
C ASN A 271 50.72 -37.99 18.94
N PRO A 272 50.61 -39.21 19.50
CA PRO A 272 50.85 -39.44 20.90
C PRO A 272 52.37 -39.57 21.28
N ASN A 273 53.28 -39.46 20.31
CA ASN A 273 54.70 -39.56 20.59
C ASN A 273 55.54 -38.56 19.77
N PRO A 274 55.99 -37.43 20.36
CA PRO A 274 57.10 -36.67 19.82
C PRO A 274 58.38 -37.12 20.53
N ASN A 275 59.15 -37.98 19.90
CA ASN A 275 60.59 -37.99 20.17
C ASN A 275 61.22 -36.91 19.35
#